data_b78179a1d23048e1dc256a7f31c8d8ef
#
_entry.id   b78179a1d23048e1dc256a7f31c8d8ef
#
_cell.length_a   1.000
_cell.length_b   1.000
_cell.length_c   1.000
_cell.angle_alpha   90.00
_cell.angle_beta   90.00
_cell.angle_gamma   90.00
#
_symmetry.space_group_name_H-M   'P 1'
#
loop_
_entity.id
_entity.type
_entity.pdbx_description
1 polymer ?
#
loop_
_entity_poly.entity_id
_entity_poly.type
_entity_poly.pdbx_seq_one_letter_code
_entity_poly.pdbx_strand_id
1 'polypeptide(L)'
;MKKKNGFGIEYYIDNKKFYEGEWINNKKNGKGKLYYQSPNVVQHVGEFFNNKKHGIGKYYYQNQSIKINGNWEEDLLKYGTEYWENGKEKYQGLFINNKYSGDACIYFDNGGICYEGAFKDGYKHGSGTEYNESAKKIYIGEFKYNLKDGFELAKQSIISK
;
A
#
# COMPACT_ATOMS: atom_id res chain seq x y z
N MET A 1 -32.81 15.96 -16.60
CA MET A 1 -32.41 15.72 -15.19
C MET A 1 -31.31 16.68 -14.80
N LYS A 2 -31.36 17.28 -13.58
CA LYS A 2 -30.34 18.17 -13.07
C LYS A 2 -29.09 17.34 -12.68
N LYS A 3 -27.92 17.71 -13.20
CA LYS A 3 -26.65 16.98 -12.89
C LYS A 3 -26.14 17.36 -11.50
N LYS A 4 -25.56 16.40 -10.77
CA LYS A 4 -24.84 16.65 -9.51
C LYS A 4 -23.58 17.48 -9.83
N ASN A 5 -23.46 18.66 -9.24
CA ASN A 5 -22.29 19.53 -9.31
C ASN A 5 -22.09 20.20 -7.94
N GLY A 6 -20.83 20.47 -7.58
CA GLY A 6 -20.47 21.03 -6.27
C GLY A 6 -20.35 19.97 -5.18
N PHE A 7 -20.39 20.37 -3.91
CA PHE A 7 -20.27 19.45 -2.78
C PHE A 7 -21.56 18.64 -2.56
N GLY A 8 -21.43 17.34 -2.28
CA GLY A 8 -22.55 16.44 -2.04
C GLY A 8 -22.18 15.18 -1.28
N ILE A 9 -23.20 14.52 -0.73
CA ILE A 9 -23.07 13.25 -0.02
C ILE A 9 -23.84 12.17 -0.77
N GLU A 10 -23.23 11.00 -0.92
CA GLU A 10 -23.85 9.78 -1.43
C GLU A 10 -23.92 8.75 -0.31
N TYR A 11 -25.00 7.99 -0.26
CA TYR A 11 -25.26 7.00 0.79
C TYR A 11 -25.37 5.60 0.20
N TYR A 12 -25.02 4.59 1.01
CA TYR A 12 -25.40 3.20 0.76
C TYR A 12 -26.93 3.02 0.90
N ILE A 13 -27.45 1.87 0.48
CA ILE A 13 -28.88 1.54 0.57
C ILE A 13 -29.37 1.54 2.05
N ASP A 14 -28.50 1.23 3.00
CA ASP A 14 -28.77 1.22 4.44
C ASP A 14 -28.60 2.61 5.12
N ASN A 15 -28.61 3.68 4.34
CA ASN A 15 -28.46 5.08 4.78
C ASN A 15 -27.11 5.41 5.46
N LYS A 16 -26.10 4.56 5.36
CA LYS A 16 -24.74 4.91 5.80
C LYS A 16 -24.05 5.73 4.71
N LYS A 17 -23.19 6.67 5.12
CA LYS A 17 -22.40 7.45 4.16
C LYS A 17 -21.51 6.52 3.32
N PHE A 18 -21.52 6.73 2.00
CA PHE A 18 -20.62 6.09 1.06
C PHE A 18 -19.52 7.04 0.59
N TYR A 19 -19.91 8.26 0.17
CA TYR A 19 -18.99 9.29 -0.29
C TYR A 19 -19.46 10.67 0.18
N GLU A 20 -18.51 11.51 0.50
CA GLU A 20 -18.73 12.93 0.83
C GLU A 20 -17.63 13.74 0.13
N GLY A 21 -18.01 14.67 -0.77
CA GLY A 21 -17.02 15.45 -1.52
C GLY A 21 -17.58 16.16 -2.73
N GLU A 22 -16.68 16.54 -3.61
CA GLU A 22 -16.97 17.33 -4.80
C GLU A 22 -17.46 16.46 -5.96
N TRP A 23 -18.35 17.03 -6.76
CA TRP A 23 -19.00 16.41 -7.92
C TRP A 23 -18.93 17.32 -9.13
N ILE A 24 -18.67 16.76 -10.30
CA ILE A 24 -18.80 17.41 -11.59
C ILE A 24 -19.56 16.46 -12.53
N ASN A 25 -20.68 16.92 -13.10
CA ASN A 25 -21.48 16.16 -14.05
C ASN A 25 -21.83 14.74 -13.59
N ASN A 26 -22.32 14.56 -12.35
CA ASN A 26 -22.66 13.28 -11.72
C ASN A 26 -21.46 12.37 -11.39
N LYS A 27 -20.22 12.85 -11.51
CA LYS A 27 -19.01 12.09 -11.18
C LYS A 27 -18.30 12.71 -9.99
N LYS A 28 -17.70 11.87 -9.13
CA LYS A 28 -16.80 12.31 -8.06
C LYS A 28 -15.59 12.96 -8.71
N ASN A 29 -15.29 14.20 -8.36
CA ASN A 29 -14.14 14.98 -8.83
C ASN A 29 -13.68 15.90 -7.72
N GLY A 30 -12.38 16.27 -7.70
CA GLY A 30 -11.84 17.10 -6.65
C GLY A 30 -11.67 16.35 -5.32
N LYS A 31 -11.76 17.04 -4.19
CA LYS A 31 -11.54 16.47 -2.86
C LYS A 31 -12.75 15.72 -2.34
N GLY A 32 -12.51 14.58 -1.70
CA GLY A 32 -13.59 13.78 -1.11
C GLY A 32 -13.12 12.70 -0.14
N LYS A 33 -14.13 12.07 0.50
CA LYS A 33 -13.97 10.97 1.44
C LYS A 33 -14.84 9.80 1.01
N LEU A 34 -14.26 8.60 0.99
CA LEU A 34 -15.00 7.35 0.95
C LEU A 34 -15.11 6.78 2.36
N TYR A 35 -16.20 6.08 2.62
CA TYR A 35 -16.48 5.44 3.88
C TYR A 35 -16.62 3.93 3.71
N TYR A 36 -16.20 3.16 4.72
CA TYR A 36 -16.59 1.76 4.83
C TYR A 36 -18.09 1.64 5.08
N GLN A 37 -18.67 0.49 4.82
CA GLN A 37 -20.07 0.21 5.16
C GLN A 37 -20.31 0.09 6.68
N SER A 38 -19.43 0.69 7.47
CA SER A 38 -19.56 0.88 8.93
C SER A 38 -19.86 2.34 9.21
N PRO A 39 -20.70 2.68 10.21
CA PRO A 39 -21.10 4.04 10.45
C PRO A 39 -19.91 4.99 10.68
N ASN A 40 -19.78 5.99 9.80
CA ASN A 40 -18.77 7.06 9.87
C ASN A 40 -17.29 6.60 9.90
N VAL A 41 -16.98 5.35 9.53
CA VAL A 41 -15.61 4.86 9.45
C VAL A 41 -15.03 5.22 8.08
N VAL A 42 -14.06 6.14 8.07
CA VAL A 42 -13.43 6.62 6.84
C VAL A 42 -12.55 5.54 6.23
N GLN A 43 -12.70 5.32 4.93
CA GLN A 43 -11.87 4.40 4.15
C GLN A 43 -10.76 5.12 3.39
N HIS A 44 -11.08 6.26 2.74
CA HIS A 44 -10.14 7.03 1.94
C HIS A 44 -10.45 8.52 2.02
N VAL A 45 -9.40 9.33 2.09
CA VAL A 45 -9.48 10.80 1.95
C VAL A 45 -8.46 11.21 0.91
N GLY A 46 -8.90 11.90 -0.13
CA GLY A 46 -8.00 12.31 -1.20
C GLY A 46 -8.71 12.97 -2.36
N GLU A 47 -8.00 13.01 -3.47
CA GLU A 47 -8.51 13.55 -4.72
C GLU A 47 -9.21 12.47 -5.54
N PHE A 48 -10.18 12.89 -6.33
CA PHE A 48 -10.94 12.06 -7.26
C PHE A 48 -10.98 12.69 -8.63
N PHE A 49 -10.94 11.85 -9.65
CA PHE A 49 -11.17 12.25 -11.02
C PHE A 49 -12.05 11.20 -11.72
N ASN A 50 -13.19 11.64 -12.28
CA ASN A 50 -14.12 10.76 -12.98
C ASN A 50 -14.54 9.50 -12.18
N ASN A 51 -14.93 9.65 -10.89
CA ASN A 51 -15.29 8.61 -9.94
C ASN A 51 -14.15 7.75 -9.40
N LYS A 52 -12.91 7.92 -9.85
CA LYS A 52 -11.75 7.14 -9.44
C LYS A 52 -10.86 7.95 -8.50
N LYS A 53 -10.17 7.27 -7.57
CA LYS A 53 -9.12 7.90 -6.75
C LYS A 53 -8.01 8.40 -7.68
N HIS A 54 -7.56 9.64 -7.45
CA HIS A 54 -6.55 10.30 -8.23
C HIS A 54 -5.75 11.24 -7.34
N GLY A 55 -4.50 11.63 -7.77
CA GLY A 55 -3.68 12.55 -6.98
C GLY A 55 -3.32 12.01 -5.59
N ILE A 56 -3.09 12.91 -4.64
CA ILE A 56 -2.65 12.56 -3.29
C ILE A 56 -3.85 12.11 -2.46
N GLY A 57 -3.68 11.00 -1.71
CA GLY A 57 -4.73 10.49 -0.84
C GLY A 57 -4.22 9.52 0.22
N LYS A 58 -5.00 9.42 1.30
CA LYS A 58 -4.77 8.48 2.40
C LYS A 58 -5.85 7.41 2.43
N TYR A 59 -5.45 6.17 2.56
CA TYR A 59 -6.32 5.04 2.80
C TYR A 59 -6.15 4.58 4.25
N TYR A 60 -7.23 4.20 4.90
CA TYR A 60 -7.25 3.90 6.34
C TYR A 60 -7.65 2.45 6.61
N TYR A 61 -7.16 1.89 7.71
CA TYR A 61 -7.71 0.70 8.32
C TYR A 61 -9.06 0.98 8.98
N GLN A 62 -9.80 -0.05 9.36
CA GLN A 62 -11.09 0.15 10.07
C GLN A 62 -10.92 0.78 11.45
N ASN A 63 -9.76 0.60 12.11
CA ASN A 63 -9.41 1.26 13.37
C ASN A 63 -9.01 2.73 13.19
N GLN A 64 -9.12 3.28 11.97
CA GLN A 64 -8.77 4.65 11.56
C GLN A 64 -7.28 4.98 11.60
N SER A 65 -6.36 4.02 11.84
CA SER A 65 -4.96 4.25 11.56
C SER A 65 -4.71 4.33 10.04
N ILE A 66 -3.70 5.09 9.63
CA ILE A 66 -3.34 5.20 8.21
C ILE A 66 -2.80 3.85 7.73
N LYS A 67 -3.36 3.33 6.64
CA LYS A 67 -2.86 2.15 5.94
C LYS A 67 -1.92 2.52 4.80
N ILE A 68 -2.30 3.51 3.99
CA ILE A 68 -1.51 3.98 2.84
C ILE A 68 -1.60 5.50 2.78
N ASN A 69 -0.47 6.14 2.53
CA ASN A 69 -0.38 7.54 2.12
C ASN A 69 0.38 7.59 0.80
N GLY A 70 -0.26 8.05 -0.28
CA GLY A 70 0.39 7.96 -1.58
C GLY A 70 -0.30 8.72 -2.70
N ASN A 71 0.24 8.52 -3.90
CA ASN A 71 -0.25 9.10 -5.15
C ASN A 71 -1.01 8.05 -5.97
N TRP A 72 -2.22 8.39 -6.34
CA TRP A 72 -3.18 7.52 -7.01
C TRP A 72 -3.44 7.98 -8.45
N GLU A 73 -3.60 7.05 -9.35
CA GLU A 73 -4.04 7.28 -10.71
C GLU A 73 -5.05 6.21 -11.10
N GLU A 74 -6.29 6.61 -11.41
CA GLU A 74 -7.38 5.71 -11.80
C GLU A 74 -7.59 4.50 -10.85
N ASP A 75 -7.65 4.76 -9.53
CA ASP A 75 -7.74 3.78 -8.44
C ASP A 75 -6.47 2.94 -8.20
N LEU A 76 -5.42 3.12 -9.01
CA LEU A 76 -4.13 2.44 -8.83
C LEU A 76 -3.17 3.31 -8.02
N LEU A 77 -2.61 2.76 -6.96
CA LEU A 77 -1.51 3.37 -6.24
C LEU A 77 -0.25 3.30 -7.11
N LYS A 78 0.44 4.43 -7.29
CA LYS A 78 1.67 4.54 -8.10
C LYS A 78 2.92 4.63 -7.24
N TYR A 79 2.86 5.42 -6.19
CA TYR A 79 3.94 5.62 -5.23
C TYR A 79 3.34 5.95 -3.87
N GLY A 80 3.93 5.47 -2.80
CA GLY A 80 3.45 5.80 -1.46
C GLY A 80 4.13 5.01 -0.36
N THR A 81 3.66 5.28 0.86
CA THR A 81 4.04 4.55 2.07
C THR A 81 2.86 3.72 2.54
N GLU A 82 3.07 2.42 2.73
CA GLU A 82 2.16 1.53 3.46
C GLU A 82 2.62 1.44 4.92
N TYR A 83 1.68 1.40 5.83
CA TYR A 83 1.91 1.35 7.27
C TYR A 83 1.31 0.08 7.88
N TRP A 84 1.89 -0.39 8.96
CA TRP A 84 1.28 -1.34 9.87
C TRP A 84 0.12 -0.68 10.65
N GLU A 85 -0.78 -1.48 11.23
CA GLU A 85 -1.90 -0.94 12.04
C GLU A 85 -1.44 -0.14 13.27
N ASN A 86 -0.22 -0.38 13.75
CA ASN A 86 0.41 0.38 14.84
C ASN A 86 0.99 1.73 14.40
N GLY A 87 0.85 2.10 13.11
CA GLY A 87 1.28 3.36 12.52
C GLY A 87 2.75 3.42 12.10
N LYS A 88 3.53 2.35 12.30
CA LYS A 88 4.91 2.29 11.78
C LYS A 88 4.92 1.95 10.30
N GLU A 89 5.93 2.45 9.60
CA GLU A 89 6.10 2.17 8.18
C GLU A 89 6.31 0.67 7.93
N LYS A 90 5.67 0.16 6.87
CA LYS A 90 5.80 -1.20 6.40
C LYS A 90 6.56 -1.27 5.08
N TYR A 91 6.27 -0.35 4.17
CA TYR A 91 6.88 -0.25 2.86
C TYR A 91 6.80 1.19 2.36
N GLN A 92 7.83 1.66 1.67
CA GLN A 92 7.80 2.92 0.93
C GLN A 92 8.42 2.70 -0.44
N GLY A 93 7.69 3.01 -1.50
CA GLY A 93 8.22 2.83 -2.85
C GLY A 93 7.16 2.90 -3.94
N LEU A 94 7.56 2.35 -5.09
CA LEU A 94 6.73 2.25 -6.29
C LEU A 94 5.73 1.10 -6.18
N PHE A 95 4.57 1.31 -6.79
CA PHE A 95 3.55 0.29 -6.97
C PHE A 95 3.19 0.15 -8.45
N ILE A 96 3.19 -1.07 -8.94
CA ILE A 96 2.67 -1.41 -10.26
C ILE A 96 1.48 -2.36 -10.05
N ASN A 97 0.31 -1.98 -10.56
CA ASN A 97 -0.94 -2.72 -10.34
C ASN A 97 -1.22 -3.01 -8.85
N ASN A 98 -0.98 -2.00 -7.97
CA ASN A 98 -1.10 -2.10 -6.50
C ASN A 98 -0.16 -3.13 -5.85
N LYS A 99 0.93 -3.52 -6.50
CA LYS A 99 1.95 -4.44 -5.99
C LYS A 99 3.29 -3.72 -5.87
N TYR A 100 4.08 -4.06 -4.85
CA TYR A 100 5.43 -3.52 -4.66
C TYR A 100 6.30 -3.74 -5.90
N SER A 101 7.09 -2.73 -6.27
CA SER A 101 7.94 -2.77 -7.45
C SER A 101 9.16 -1.87 -7.30
N GLY A 102 10.26 -2.21 -8.03
CA GLY A 102 11.51 -1.47 -7.97
C GLY A 102 12.28 -1.69 -6.67
N ASP A 103 13.33 -0.91 -6.44
CA ASP A 103 14.14 -1.00 -5.23
C ASP A 103 13.45 -0.29 -4.07
N ALA A 104 13.37 -0.98 -2.93
CA ALA A 104 12.69 -0.47 -1.75
C ALA A 104 13.08 -1.24 -0.47
N CYS A 105 12.59 -0.75 0.67
CA CYS A 105 12.69 -1.42 1.95
C CYS A 105 11.32 -1.89 2.44
N ILE A 106 11.29 -3.07 3.08
CA ILE A 106 10.20 -3.50 3.95
C ILE A 106 10.70 -3.48 5.40
N TYR A 107 9.82 -3.04 6.30
CA TYR A 107 10.09 -2.96 7.74
C TYR A 107 9.22 -3.95 8.51
N PHE A 108 9.74 -4.43 9.62
CA PHE A 108 8.95 -5.14 10.63
C PHE A 108 7.98 -4.17 11.33
N ASP A 109 7.00 -4.70 12.04
CA ASP A 109 6.05 -3.90 12.84
C ASP A 109 6.70 -3.25 14.08
N ASN A 110 7.90 -3.72 14.48
CA ASN A 110 8.74 -3.04 15.47
C ASN A 110 9.51 -1.82 14.89
N GLY A 111 9.50 -1.63 13.54
CA GLY A 111 10.14 -0.56 12.80
C GLY A 111 11.58 -0.87 12.32
N GLY A 112 12.12 -2.06 12.62
CA GLY A 112 13.39 -2.51 12.08
C GLY A 112 13.29 -2.89 10.60
N ILE A 113 14.37 -2.75 9.83
CA ILE A 113 14.42 -3.21 8.43
C ILE A 113 14.30 -4.73 8.39
N CYS A 114 13.36 -5.23 7.58
CA CYS A 114 13.17 -6.65 7.30
C CYS A 114 13.87 -7.08 6.00
N TYR A 115 13.76 -6.24 4.98
CA TYR A 115 14.36 -6.49 3.67
C TYR A 115 14.67 -5.17 2.97
N GLU A 116 15.79 -5.13 2.27
CA GLU A 116 16.23 -4.04 1.41
C GLU A 116 16.66 -4.63 0.07
N GLY A 117 16.04 -4.21 -1.02
CA GLY A 117 16.37 -4.71 -2.36
C GLY A 117 15.22 -4.57 -3.35
N ALA A 118 15.35 -5.28 -4.47
CA ALA A 118 14.42 -5.19 -5.58
C ALA A 118 13.12 -5.99 -5.35
N PHE A 119 12.02 -5.45 -5.89
CA PHE A 119 10.69 -6.06 -5.91
C PHE A 119 10.16 -6.15 -7.34
N LYS A 120 9.47 -7.25 -7.63
CA LYS A 120 8.72 -7.47 -8.85
C LYS A 120 7.39 -8.14 -8.53
N ASP A 121 6.28 -7.57 -9.01
CA ASP A 121 4.93 -8.12 -8.82
C ASP A 121 4.55 -8.36 -7.34
N GLY A 122 5.12 -7.59 -6.40
CA GLY A 122 4.92 -7.71 -4.96
C GLY A 122 5.85 -8.69 -4.25
N TYR A 123 6.74 -9.36 -4.97
CA TYR A 123 7.70 -10.34 -4.44
C TYR A 123 9.11 -9.76 -4.38
N LYS A 124 9.92 -10.17 -3.40
CA LYS A 124 11.38 -9.99 -3.43
C LYS A 124 11.93 -10.64 -4.70
N HIS A 125 12.69 -9.89 -5.50
CA HIS A 125 13.21 -10.35 -6.79
C HIS A 125 14.48 -9.59 -7.12
N GLY A 126 15.50 -10.28 -7.71
CA GLY A 126 16.81 -9.66 -7.92
C GLY A 126 17.60 -9.55 -6.64
N SER A 127 18.59 -8.67 -6.62
CA SER A 127 19.52 -8.51 -5.49
C SER A 127 18.84 -7.91 -4.27
N GLY A 128 19.19 -8.42 -3.08
CA GLY A 128 18.67 -7.86 -1.83
C GLY A 128 19.35 -8.41 -0.59
N THR A 129 19.05 -7.73 0.53
CA THR A 129 19.52 -8.09 1.87
C THR A 129 18.31 -8.33 2.77
N GLU A 130 18.31 -9.45 3.47
CA GLU A 130 17.28 -9.78 4.46
C GLU A 130 17.85 -9.69 5.88
N TYR A 131 17.06 -9.17 6.80
CA TYR A 131 17.43 -8.96 8.19
C TYR A 131 16.47 -9.71 9.11
N ASN A 132 16.93 -10.03 10.32
CA ASN A 132 16.05 -10.44 11.42
C ASN A 132 15.63 -9.25 12.30
N GLU A 133 14.73 -9.48 13.24
CA GLU A 133 14.21 -8.43 14.14
C GLU A 133 15.28 -7.77 15.02
N SER A 134 16.45 -8.41 15.21
CA SER A 134 17.62 -7.86 15.89
C SER A 134 18.55 -7.07 14.97
N ALA A 135 18.08 -6.68 13.76
CA ALA A 135 18.81 -5.97 12.71
C ALA A 135 20.09 -6.69 12.22
N LYS A 136 20.22 -8.00 12.47
CA LYS A 136 21.31 -8.81 11.93
C LYS A 136 20.99 -9.24 10.51
N LYS A 137 21.91 -9.04 9.58
CA LYS A 137 21.82 -9.58 8.21
C LYS A 137 21.80 -11.11 8.26
N ILE A 138 20.76 -11.71 7.69
CA ILE A 138 20.58 -13.17 7.64
C ILE A 138 20.75 -13.73 6.23
N TYR A 139 20.67 -12.86 5.21
CA TYR A 139 20.95 -13.24 3.83
C TYR A 139 21.31 -12.01 3.01
N ILE A 140 22.28 -12.16 2.09
CA ILE A 140 22.64 -11.19 1.06
C ILE A 140 22.77 -11.99 -0.23
N GLY A 141 22.02 -11.64 -1.26
CA GLY A 141 22.06 -12.35 -2.54
C GLY A 141 20.84 -12.11 -3.42
N GLU A 142 20.69 -12.99 -4.39
CA GLU A 142 19.59 -12.94 -5.35
C GLU A 142 18.31 -13.58 -4.79
N PHE A 143 17.18 -12.97 -5.16
CA PHE A 143 15.84 -13.46 -4.85
C PHE A 143 15.05 -13.71 -6.15
N LYS A 144 14.26 -14.77 -6.16
CA LYS A 144 13.33 -15.07 -7.24
C LYS A 144 11.96 -15.42 -6.63
N TYR A 145 11.01 -14.48 -6.72
CA TYR A 145 9.66 -14.62 -6.16
C TYR A 145 9.66 -15.01 -4.68
N ASN A 146 10.37 -14.24 -3.84
CA ASN A 146 10.64 -14.46 -2.40
C ASN A 146 11.58 -15.62 -2.06
N LEU A 147 11.95 -16.46 -3.01
CA LEU A 147 12.89 -17.55 -2.77
C LEU A 147 14.33 -17.03 -2.89
N LYS A 148 15.19 -17.44 -1.96
CA LYS A 148 16.63 -17.17 -2.00
C LYS A 148 17.26 -18.02 -3.11
N ASP A 149 17.85 -17.39 -4.12
CA ASP A 149 18.52 -18.10 -5.21
C ASP A 149 19.95 -18.47 -4.77
N GLY A 150 20.32 -19.74 -4.92
CA GLY A 150 21.64 -20.25 -4.54
C GLY A 150 21.80 -20.79 -3.11
N PHE A 151 20.74 -20.94 -2.31
CA PHE A 151 20.84 -21.41 -0.92
C PHE A 151 21.14 -22.91 -0.74
N GLU A 152 21.19 -23.72 -1.83
CA GLU A 152 21.48 -25.17 -1.73
C GLU A 152 22.94 -25.50 -1.47
N LEU A 153 23.89 -24.60 -1.71
CA LEU A 153 25.32 -24.89 -1.59
C LEU A 153 25.89 -24.80 -0.16
N ALA A 154 25.21 -24.13 0.77
CA ALA A 154 25.75 -23.96 2.14
C ALA A 154 25.43 -25.13 3.10
N LYS A 155 24.53 -26.04 2.75
CA LYS A 155 24.20 -27.22 3.58
C LYS A 155 25.09 -28.44 3.35
N GLN A 156 25.82 -28.47 2.25
CA GLN A 156 26.68 -29.65 1.92
C GLN A 156 28.11 -29.57 2.50
N SER A 157 28.56 -28.40 2.97
CA SER A 157 29.94 -28.26 3.49
C SER A 157 30.12 -28.55 4.98
N ILE A 158 29.06 -28.91 5.72
CA ILE A 158 29.10 -29.15 7.17
C ILE A 158 29.06 -30.64 7.54
N ILE A 159 28.91 -31.55 6.57
CA ILE A 159 28.79 -33.01 6.85
C ILE A 159 30.08 -33.79 6.45
N SER A 160 31.17 -33.13 6.12
CA SER A 160 32.45 -33.82 5.87
C SER A 160 33.59 -33.20 6.69
N LYS A 161 33.60 -33.48 8.00
CA LYS A 161 34.80 -33.59 8.82
C LYS A 161 34.54 -34.49 10.02
#